data_2e4f4dcb6e9fcfe398e5c191725203ec
#
_entry.id   2e4f4dcb6e9fcfe398e5c191725203ec
#
_cell.length_a   1.000
_cell.length_b   1.000
_cell.length_c   1.000
_cell.angle_alpha   90.00
_cell.angle_beta   90.00
_cell.angle_gamma   90.00
#
_symmetry.space_group_name_H-M   'P 1'
#
loop_
_entity.id
_entity.type
_entity.pdbx_description
1 polymer ?
#
loop_
_entity_poly.entity_id
_entity_poly.type
_entity_poly.pdbx_seq_one_letter_code
_entity_poly.pdbx_strand_id
1 'polypeptide(L)'
;TTNEQSRHADQQFIDSATGIHCFFEEEAFDEQGVLRQAKEVSVNKIGHAMHDLDPVFEAFSYTEKLATVASDIGMPDPLALQSMYICKQQHIGGEVSCHQDATFLYTDPITVVGFWFAIEDATLENGCLWAAPGGHKTTLRQKFVRNEANDGATFDVLDAAPLPMPPTDLVPLEASAGTLVILHALLPHWSGVNRSDKSRHAYSLHCISESSTYPQWNWLQRNSQLPLRRLDKVAASL
;
A
#
# COMPACT_ATOMS: atom_id res chain seq x y z
N THR A 1 -6.83 9.62 -6.44
CA THR A 1 -7.11 8.20 -6.14
C THR A 1 -5.99 7.30 -6.60
N THR A 2 -5.88 6.09 -6.05
CA THR A 2 -4.85 5.11 -6.45
C THR A 2 -4.88 4.80 -7.95
N ASN A 3 -6.05 4.83 -8.59
CA ASN A 3 -6.20 4.57 -10.02
C ASN A 3 -5.69 5.72 -10.92
N GLU A 4 -5.89 6.97 -10.54
CA GLU A 4 -5.39 8.08 -11.35
C GLU A 4 -3.90 8.33 -11.11
N GLN A 5 -3.44 8.22 -9.87
CA GLN A 5 -2.01 8.29 -9.57
C GLN A 5 -1.22 7.17 -10.26
N SER A 6 -1.81 5.98 -10.43
CA SER A 6 -1.19 4.90 -11.19
C SER A 6 -1.39 5.02 -12.71
N ARG A 7 -2.42 5.73 -13.18
CA ARG A 7 -2.58 6.08 -14.61
C ARG A 7 -1.55 7.12 -15.07
N HIS A 8 -1.07 7.93 -14.15
CA HIS A 8 -0.05 8.96 -14.35
C HIS A 8 1.20 8.65 -13.52
N ALA A 9 1.65 7.37 -13.50
CA ALA A 9 2.92 7.02 -12.89
C ALA A 9 4.04 7.72 -13.67
N ASP A 10 4.33 8.93 -13.26
CA ASP A 10 5.41 9.75 -13.74
C ASP A 10 6.73 9.40 -13.01
N GLN A 11 7.80 10.08 -13.39
CA GLN A 11 9.12 9.87 -12.80
C GLN A 11 9.09 10.06 -11.27
N GLN A 12 8.31 11.01 -10.74
CA GLN A 12 8.19 11.24 -9.29
C GLN A 12 7.64 10.00 -8.57
N PHE A 13 6.65 9.31 -9.17
CA PHE A 13 6.10 8.09 -8.62
C PHE A 13 7.15 6.96 -8.64
N ILE A 14 7.87 6.80 -9.75
CA ILE A 14 8.94 5.80 -9.88
C ILE A 14 10.06 6.05 -8.86
N ASP A 15 10.50 7.30 -8.72
CA ASP A 15 11.56 7.70 -7.79
C ASP A 15 11.19 7.47 -6.32
N SER A 16 9.90 7.52 -5.99
CA SER A 16 9.42 7.26 -4.63
C SER A 16 9.67 5.82 -4.15
N ALA A 17 10.01 4.88 -5.04
CA ALA A 17 10.38 3.52 -4.69
C ALA A 17 11.58 3.44 -3.73
N THR A 18 12.50 4.43 -3.82
CA THR A 18 13.69 4.53 -2.96
C THR A 18 13.75 5.84 -2.19
N GLY A 19 12.60 6.49 -1.97
CA GLY A 19 12.48 7.78 -1.29
C GLY A 19 11.27 7.89 -0.39
N ILE A 20 11.15 9.05 0.25
CA ILE A 20 9.97 9.47 1.01
C ILE A 20 9.32 10.63 0.27
N HIS A 21 8.20 10.38 -0.38
CA HIS A 21 7.47 11.33 -1.20
C HIS A 21 6.05 11.50 -0.70
N CYS A 22 5.53 12.73 -0.71
CA CYS A 22 4.15 13.04 -0.38
C CYS A 22 3.30 13.10 -1.67
N PHE A 23 2.12 12.51 -1.62
CA PHE A 23 1.12 12.56 -2.69
C PHE A 23 -0.13 13.23 -2.14
N PHE A 24 -0.69 14.17 -2.89
CA PHE A 24 -1.88 14.88 -2.48
C PHE A 24 -3.16 14.09 -2.78
N GLU A 25 -4.24 14.41 -2.04
CA GLU A 25 -5.57 13.96 -2.41
C GLU A 25 -5.96 14.57 -3.77
N GLU A 26 -6.74 13.83 -4.55
CA GLU A 26 -7.18 14.25 -5.87
C GLU A 26 -7.98 15.55 -5.82
N GLU A 27 -8.82 15.70 -4.79
CA GLU A 27 -9.61 16.89 -4.55
C GLU A 27 -8.86 17.98 -3.77
N ALA A 28 -7.54 17.86 -3.56
CA ALA A 28 -6.77 18.83 -2.80
C ALA A 28 -6.67 20.20 -3.47
N PHE A 29 -6.77 20.26 -4.80
CA PHE A 29 -6.62 21.48 -5.58
C PHE A 29 -7.95 21.88 -6.22
N ASP A 30 -8.15 23.20 -6.39
CA ASP A 30 -9.23 23.75 -7.20
C ASP A 30 -8.83 23.77 -8.69
N GLU A 31 -9.75 24.28 -9.54
CA GLU A 31 -9.54 24.39 -11.00
C GLU A 31 -8.38 25.33 -11.37
N GLN A 32 -7.94 26.20 -10.47
CA GLN A 32 -6.82 27.12 -10.63
C GLN A 32 -5.50 26.53 -10.08
N GLY A 33 -5.52 25.30 -9.54
CA GLY A 33 -4.35 24.67 -8.94
C GLY A 33 -3.99 25.17 -7.55
N VAL A 34 -4.92 25.83 -6.85
CA VAL A 34 -4.74 26.31 -5.47
C VAL A 34 -5.27 25.27 -4.50
N LEU A 35 -4.52 25.02 -3.40
CA LEU A 35 -4.97 24.12 -2.34
C LEU A 35 -6.29 24.61 -1.73
N ARG A 36 -7.28 23.71 -1.63
CA ARG A 36 -8.59 23.98 -1.03
C ARG A 36 -8.56 24.06 0.49
N GLN A 37 -7.53 23.47 1.09
CA GLN A 37 -7.33 23.44 2.54
C GLN A 37 -5.83 23.47 2.88
N ALA A 38 -5.47 23.49 4.16
CA ALA A 38 -4.09 23.51 4.59
C ALA A 38 -3.32 22.28 4.03
N LYS A 39 -2.05 22.45 3.69
CA LYS A 39 -1.22 21.44 3.03
C LYS A 39 -1.17 20.13 3.84
N GLU A 40 -1.07 20.22 5.15
CA GLU A 40 -0.95 19.12 6.09
C GLU A 40 -2.17 18.18 6.06
N VAL A 41 -3.35 18.72 5.78
CA VAL A 41 -4.60 17.98 5.65
C VAL A 41 -5.04 17.78 4.20
N SER A 42 -4.12 17.99 3.25
CA SER A 42 -4.33 17.75 1.82
C SER A 42 -3.56 16.54 1.29
N VAL A 43 -2.71 15.93 2.12
CA VAL A 43 -1.88 14.77 1.74
C VAL A 43 -2.74 13.50 1.77
N ASN A 44 -2.69 12.73 0.69
CA ASN A 44 -3.31 11.40 0.57
C ASN A 44 -2.46 10.32 1.23
N LYS A 45 -1.20 10.25 0.81
CA LYS A 45 -0.23 9.27 1.32
C LYS A 45 1.20 9.78 1.24
N ILE A 46 2.04 9.15 2.05
CA ILE A 46 3.49 9.30 2.03
C ILE A 46 4.08 7.91 1.76
N GLY A 47 5.00 7.79 0.83
CA GLY A 47 5.62 6.50 0.45
C GLY A 47 6.90 6.69 -0.37
N HIS A 48 7.69 5.65 -0.60
CA HIS A 48 7.35 4.25 -0.33
C HIS A 48 8.47 3.52 0.44
N ALA A 49 9.48 4.25 0.95
CA ALA A 49 10.63 3.69 1.66
C ALA A 49 10.80 4.23 3.11
N MET A 50 9.72 4.61 3.79
CA MET A 50 9.80 5.14 5.16
C MET A 50 10.39 4.11 6.14
N HIS A 51 10.06 2.83 5.97
CA HIS A 51 10.59 1.74 6.80
C HIS A 51 12.12 1.61 6.78
N ASP A 52 12.79 2.20 5.79
CA ASP A 52 14.24 2.21 5.67
C ASP A 52 14.89 3.57 5.92
N LEU A 53 14.14 4.66 5.69
CA LEU A 53 14.71 6.02 5.64
C LEU A 53 14.28 6.93 6.79
N ASP A 54 13.26 6.54 7.55
CA ASP A 54 12.79 7.29 8.72
C ASP A 54 12.99 6.46 9.99
N PRO A 55 13.70 6.97 11.00
CA PRO A 55 14.08 6.18 12.17
C PRO A 55 12.89 5.71 13.01
N VAL A 56 11.76 6.42 13.00
CA VAL A 56 10.55 6.01 13.72
C VAL A 56 9.88 4.84 13.02
N PHE A 57 9.72 4.94 11.69
CA PHE A 57 9.13 3.87 10.90
C PHE A 57 10.07 2.67 10.76
N GLU A 58 11.39 2.86 10.75
CA GLU A 58 12.38 1.79 10.81
C GLU A 58 12.21 0.98 12.11
N ALA A 59 12.25 1.66 13.26
CA ALA A 59 12.09 1.01 14.57
C ALA A 59 10.75 0.29 14.73
N PHE A 60 9.68 0.81 14.11
CA PHE A 60 8.37 0.19 14.13
C PHE A 60 8.28 -1.05 13.22
N SER A 61 8.91 -0.98 12.03
CA SER A 61 8.79 -2.01 10.99
C SER A 61 9.68 -3.22 11.23
N TYR A 62 10.90 -3.01 11.71
CA TYR A 62 11.89 -4.07 11.94
C TYR A 62 11.87 -4.54 13.39
N THR A 63 10.90 -5.38 13.72
CA THR A 63 10.72 -5.94 15.07
C THR A 63 10.61 -7.46 15.04
N GLU A 64 11.15 -8.15 16.05
CA GLU A 64 10.95 -9.59 16.22
C GLU A 64 9.47 -9.98 16.27
N LYS A 65 8.63 -9.11 16.87
CA LYS A 65 7.19 -9.36 16.94
C LYS A 65 6.55 -9.44 15.56
N LEU A 66 6.89 -8.52 14.65
CA LEU A 66 6.34 -8.52 13.29
C LEU A 66 6.93 -9.67 12.47
N ALA A 67 8.23 -9.96 12.63
CA ALA A 67 8.87 -11.12 12.00
C ALA A 67 8.23 -12.44 12.45
N THR A 68 7.88 -12.58 13.73
CA THR A 68 7.17 -13.74 14.26
C THR A 68 5.78 -13.87 13.64
N VAL A 69 5.02 -12.78 13.56
CA VAL A 69 3.71 -12.79 12.91
C VAL A 69 3.84 -13.22 11.43
N ALA A 70 4.84 -12.70 10.71
CA ALA A 70 5.09 -13.11 9.32
C ALA A 70 5.41 -14.62 9.21
N SER A 71 6.24 -15.14 10.11
CA SER A 71 6.56 -16.57 10.16
C SER A 71 5.33 -17.43 10.45
N ASP A 72 4.49 -17.03 11.40
CA ASP A 72 3.28 -17.75 11.81
C ASP A 72 2.24 -17.86 10.69
N ILE A 73 2.22 -16.90 9.77
CA ILE A 73 1.36 -16.96 8.56
C ILE A 73 2.03 -17.61 7.36
N GLY A 74 3.20 -18.26 7.53
CA GLY A 74 3.89 -19.03 6.50
C GLY A 74 4.93 -18.27 5.69
N MET A 75 5.42 -17.14 6.18
CA MET A 75 6.53 -16.36 5.58
C MET A 75 7.72 -16.31 6.57
N PRO A 76 8.58 -17.34 6.62
CA PRO A 76 9.65 -17.45 7.61
C PRO A 76 10.84 -16.50 7.33
N ASP A 77 10.94 -15.95 6.13
CA ASP A 77 12.03 -15.13 5.63
C ASP A 77 11.51 -13.79 5.02
N PRO A 78 10.77 -12.98 5.81
CA PRO A 78 10.09 -11.79 5.30
C PRO A 78 11.07 -10.67 4.97
N LEU A 79 11.03 -10.18 3.72
CA LEU A 79 11.71 -8.97 3.27
C LEU A 79 10.72 -7.80 3.23
N ALA A 80 11.05 -6.69 3.89
CA ALA A 80 10.29 -5.46 3.77
C ALA A 80 10.50 -4.85 2.38
N LEU A 81 9.41 -4.61 1.66
CA LEU A 81 9.45 -4.15 0.27
C LEU A 81 9.01 -2.71 0.12
N GLN A 82 7.87 -2.36 0.70
CA GLN A 82 7.22 -1.05 0.54
C GLN A 82 6.54 -0.64 1.84
N SER A 83 6.56 0.65 2.14
CA SER A 83 5.72 1.21 3.19
C SER A 83 4.97 2.45 2.73
N MET A 84 3.75 2.63 3.24
CA MET A 84 2.93 3.81 2.99
C MET A 84 2.30 4.28 4.30
N TYR A 85 2.35 5.58 4.54
CA TYR A 85 1.48 6.24 5.52
C TYR A 85 0.30 6.85 4.76
N ILE A 86 -0.90 6.37 5.03
CA ILE A 86 -2.13 6.73 4.31
C ILE A 86 -2.93 7.66 5.20
N CYS A 87 -3.17 8.89 4.75
CA CYS A 87 -3.82 9.91 5.56
C CYS A 87 -5.35 9.84 5.49
N LYS A 88 -5.93 9.50 4.34
CA LYS A 88 -7.39 9.53 4.08
C LYS A 88 -8.06 10.68 4.84
N GLN A 89 -7.79 11.89 4.38
CA GLN A 89 -8.14 13.13 5.05
C GLN A 89 -9.65 13.31 5.23
N GLN A 90 -10.04 14.06 6.26
CA GLN A 90 -11.42 14.48 6.43
C GLN A 90 -11.90 15.27 5.18
N HIS A 91 -13.15 15.10 4.85
CA HIS A 91 -13.89 15.77 3.76
C HIS A 91 -13.45 15.42 2.35
N ILE A 92 -12.15 15.27 2.08
CA ILE A 92 -11.57 15.08 0.75
C ILE A 92 -10.91 13.72 0.54
N GLY A 93 -10.89 12.85 1.56
CA GLY A 93 -10.23 11.54 1.46
C GLY A 93 -10.78 10.72 0.31
N GLY A 94 -9.94 10.49 -0.71
CA GLY A 94 -10.32 9.82 -1.94
C GLY A 94 -10.60 8.33 -1.77
N GLU A 95 -11.33 7.76 -2.73
CA GLU A 95 -11.52 6.32 -2.82
C GLU A 95 -10.20 5.59 -3.09
N VAL A 96 -10.01 4.45 -2.47
CA VAL A 96 -9.03 3.45 -2.90
C VAL A 96 -9.78 2.36 -3.63
N SER A 97 -9.68 2.37 -4.97
CA SER A 97 -10.40 1.44 -5.84
C SER A 97 -10.08 -0.01 -5.50
N CYS A 98 -11.02 -0.90 -5.74
CA CYS A 98 -10.84 -2.31 -5.49
C CYS A 98 -9.63 -2.85 -6.26
N HIS A 99 -8.71 -3.48 -5.56
CA HIS A 99 -7.47 -4.01 -6.12
C HIS A 99 -6.97 -5.23 -5.34
N GLN A 100 -5.95 -5.84 -5.90
CA GLN A 100 -5.14 -6.88 -5.29
C GLN A 100 -3.72 -6.33 -5.15
N ASP A 101 -3.06 -6.48 -4.00
CA ASP A 101 -1.70 -5.97 -3.79
C ASP A 101 -0.68 -6.56 -4.77
N ALA A 102 -0.87 -7.83 -5.16
CA ALA A 102 -0.04 -8.48 -6.17
C ALA A 102 -0.08 -7.80 -7.55
N THR A 103 -1.08 -6.95 -7.81
CA THR A 103 -1.11 -6.10 -9.02
C THR A 103 0.11 -5.18 -9.06
N PHE A 104 0.48 -4.61 -7.93
CA PHE A 104 1.52 -3.60 -7.81
C PHE A 104 2.88 -4.17 -7.38
N LEU A 105 2.87 -5.31 -6.65
CA LEU A 105 4.04 -5.89 -5.99
C LEU A 105 4.13 -7.40 -6.27
N TYR A 106 4.16 -7.76 -7.56
CA TYR A 106 4.13 -9.15 -7.98
C TYR A 106 5.39 -9.93 -7.55
N THR A 107 5.21 -11.17 -7.12
CA THR A 107 6.29 -12.15 -6.92
C THR A 107 5.94 -13.49 -7.57
N ASP A 108 6.93 -14.30 -7.87
CA ASP A 108 6.75 -15.67 -8.35
C ASP A 108 7.52 -16.67 -7.45
N PRO A 109 6.82 -17.57 -6.72
CA PRO A 109 5.37 -17.57 -6.50
C PRO A 109 4.87 -16.31 -5.80
N ILE A 110 3.54 -16.06 -5.83
CA ILE A 110 2.93 -14.91 -5.16
C ILE A 110 3.04 -15.08 -3.64
N THR A 111 3.81 -14.21 -3.00
CA THR A 111 4.09 -14.27 -1.54
C THR A 111 3.82 -12.95 -0.81
N VAL A 112 3.40 -11.90 -1.53
CA VAL A 112 3.18 -10.58 -0.93
C VAL A 112 2.13 -10.65 0.18
N VAL A 113 2.44 -10.02 1.31
CA VAL A 113 1.52 -9.80 2.44
C VAL A 113 1.56 -8.33 2.81
N GLY A 114 0.39 -7.71 2.92
CA GLY A 114 0.21 -6.37 3.44
C GLY A 114 -0.08 -6.42 4.96
N PHE A 115 0.76 -5.76 5.75
CA PHE A 115 0.52 -5.48 7.16
C PHE A 115 -0.04 -4.05 7.27
N TRP A 116 -1.34 -3.93 7.48
CA TRP A 116 -2.03 -2.65 7.57
C TRP A 116 -2.37 -2.33 9.03
N PHE A 117 -1.80 -1.26 9.56
CA PHE A 117 -1.97 -0.82 10.94
C PHE A 117 -2.92 0.39 10.99
N ALA A 118 -4.02 0.26 11.72
CA ALA A 118 -4.88 1.38 12.04
C ALA A 118 -4.15 2.33 13.01
N ILE A 119 -3.79 3.51 12.57
CA ILE A 119 -3.21 4.56 13.43
C ILE A 119 -4.35 5.32 14.14
N GLU A 120 -5.47 5.46 13.48
CA GLU A 120 -6.72 6.00 13.99
C GLU A 120 -7.84 4.98 13.82
N ASP A 121 -8.96 5.17 14.52
CA ASP A 121 -10.14 4.33 14.31
C ASP A 121 -10.60 4.39 12.86
N ALA A 122 -10.77 3.24 12.25
CA ALA A 122 -11.29 3.08 10.91
C ALA A 122 -12.73 2.57 10.98
N THR A 123 -13.67 3.39 10.52
CA THR A 123 -15.11 3.12 10.58
C THR A 123 -15.73 3.21 9.18
N LEU A 124 -16.97 2.80 9.05
CA LEU A 124 -17.73 2.98 7.81
C LEU A 124 -17.80 4.46 7.37
N GLU A 125 -17.84 5.38 8.34
CA GLU A 125 -18.01 6.81 8.08
C GLU A 125 -16.74 7.47 7.52
N ASN A 126 -15.54 7.05 8.01
CA ASN A 126 -14.28 7.66 7.61
C ASN A 126 -13.47 6.81 6.63
N GLY A 127 -14.08 5.79 6.03
CA GLY A 127 -13.49 4.98 4.97
C GLY A 127 -12.60 3.84 5.47
N CYS A 128 -13.14 2.96 6.31
CA CYS A 128 -12.49 1.69 6.65
C CYS A 128 -12.20 0.85 5.41
N LEU A 129 -11.36 -0.16 5.56
CA LEU A 129 -11.15 -1.17 4.53
C LEU A 129 -12.41 -2.03 4.35
N TRP A 130 -12.58 -2.54 3.14
CA TRP A 130 -13.53 -3.57 2.78
C TRP A 130 -12.79 -4.68 2.04
N ALA A 131 -13.13 -5.93 2.27
CA ALA A 131 -12.48 -7.06 1.63
C ALA A 131 -13.48 -8.14 1.21
N ALA A 132 -13.12 -8.90 0.16
CA ALA A 132 -13.91 -10.01 -0.33
C ALA A 132 -13.65 -11.28 0.51
N PRO A 133 -14.60 -11.81 1.29
CA PRO A 133 -14.39 -13.04 2.04
C PRO A 133 -14.01 -14.20 1.12
N GLY A 134 -12.85 -14.83 1.40
CA GLY A 134 -12.32 -15.91 0.56
C GLY A 134 -11.69 -15.46 -0.77
N GLY A 135 -11.68 -14.16 -1.07
CA GLY A 135 -11.19 -13.60 -2.34
C GLY A 135 -9.70 -13.82 -2.60
N HIS A 136 -8.91 -14.16 -1.60
CA HIS A 136 -7.50 -14.56 -1.77
C HIS A 136 -7.31 -15.83 -2.61
N LYS A 137 -8.38 -16.60 -2.87
CA LYS A 137 -8.38 -17.80 -3.71
C LYS A 137 -8.63 -17.49 -5.20
N THR A 138 -8.86 -16.24 -5.55
CA THR A 138 -9.07 -15.83 -6.94
C THR A 138 -7.74 -15.65 -7.68
N THR A 139 -7.81 -15.54 -9.01
CA THR A 139 -6.65 -15.25 -9.85
C THR A 139 -6.28 -13.76 -9.80
N LEU A 140 -5.03 -13.46 -10.08
CA LEU A 140 -4.58 -12.07 -10.29
C LEU A 140 -5.23 -11.50 -11.55
N ARG A 141 -5.78 -10.28 -11.47
CA ARG A 141 -6.47 -9.62 -12.59
C ARG A 141 -5.53 -8.87 -13.52
N GLN A 142 -4.53 -8.22 -12.97
CA GLN A 142 -3.61 -7.38 -13.73
C GLN A 142 -2.28 -7.21 -13.00
N LYS A 143 -1.25 -6.77 -13.72
CA LYS A 143 0.05 -6.39 -13.18
C LYS A 143 0.33 -4.93 -13.54
N PHE A 144 0.96 -4.20 -12.62
CA PHE A 144 1.43 -2.85 -12.85
C PHE A 144 2.92 -2.87 -13.15
N VAL A 145 3.27 -2.73 -14.41
CA VAL A 145 4.61 -2.97 -14.96
C VAL A 145 5.27 -1.68 -15.41
N ARG A 146 6.58 -1.56 -15.22
CA ARG A 146 7.37 -0.47 -15.79
C ARG A 146 7.25 -0.49 -17.31
N ASN A 147 7.20 0.69 -17.92
CA ASN A 147 7.32 0.83 -19.34
C ASN A 147 8.78 0.60 -19.81
N GLU A 148 9.00 0.42 -21.10
CA GLU A 148 10.33 0.17 -21.66
C GLU A 148 11.32 1.32 -21.44
N ALA A 149 10.83 2.56 -21.35
CA ALA A 149 11.65 3.75 -21.07
C ALA A 149 12.05 3.87 -19.59
N ASN A 150 11.46 3.10 -18.69
CA ASN A 150 11.64 3.15 -17.23
C ASN A 150 11.30 4.51 -16.57
N ASP A 151 10.48 5.32 -17.23
CA ASP A 151 10.03 6.64 -16.76
C ASP A 151 8.55 6.65 -16.33
N GLY A 152 7.89 5.48 -16.37
CA GLY A 152 6.51 5.28 -16.00
C GLY A 152 6.14 3.82 -15.85
N ALA A 153 4.85 3.57 -15.60
CA ALA A 153 4.30 2.23 -15.49
C ALA A 153 2.89 2.14 -16.10
N THR A 154 2.50 0.94 -16.54
CA THR A 154 1.20 0.67 -17.14
C THR A 154 0.59 -0.61 -16.59
N PHE A 155 -0.72 -0.82 -16.83
CA PHE A 155 -1.38 -2.06 -16.46
C PHE A 155 -1.30 -3.09 -17.62
N ASP A 156 -0.81 -4.27 -17.27
CA ASP A 156 -0.89 -5.49 -18.09
C ASP A 156 -2.07 -6.34 -17.58
N VAL A 157 -3.15 -6.42 -18.37
CA VAL A 157 -4.39 -7.10 -17.99
C VAL A 157 -4.27 -8.59 -18.28
N LEU A 158 -4.37 -9.41 -17.22
CA LEU A 158 -4.31 -10.87 -17.28
C LEU A 158 -5.71 -11.49 -17.39
N ASP A 159 -6.69 -10.91 -16.70
CA ASP A 159 -8.08 -11.33 -16.65
C ASP A 159 -8.98 -10.11 -16.57
N ALA A 160 -9.79 -9.89 -17.59
CA ALA A 160 -10.69 -8.75 -17.69
C ALA A 160 -11.97 -8.87 -16.82
N ALA A 161 -12.14 -9.98 -16.10
CA ALA A 161 -13.26 -10.13 -15.17
C ALA A 161 -13.19 -9.05 -14.08
N PRO A 162 -14.31 -8.38 -13.75
CA PRO A 162 -14.31 -7.33 -12.76
C PRO A 162 -13.93 -7.86 -11.38
N LEU A 163 -13.28 -7.02 -10.58
CA LEU A 163 -13.12 -7.27 -9.16
C LEU A 163 -14.46 -7.07 -8.44
N PRO A 164 -14.66 -7.74 -7.29
CA PRO A 164 -15.86 -7.56 -6.48
C PRO A 164 -15.97 -6.12 -5.97
N MET A 165 -17.22 -5.66 -5.76
CA MET A 165 -17.51 -4.29 -5.34
C MET A 165 -18.45 -4.26 -4.13
N PRO A 166 -18.31 -3.26 -3.21
CA PRO A 166 -19.27 -3.10 -2.13
C PRO A 166 -20.64 -2.62 -2.67
N PRO A 167 -21.74 -2.82 -1.92
CA PRO A 167 -21.81 -3.52 -0.64
C PRO A 167 -22.07 -5.02 -0.76
N THR A 168 -22.20 -5.56 -1.98
CA THR A 168 -22.69 -6.94 -2.19
C THR A 168 -21.62 -8.00 -1.98
N ASP A 169 -20.40 -7.73 -2.44
CA ASP A 169 -19.35 -8.74 -2.54
C ASP A 169 -18.22 -8.53 -1.53
N LEU A 170 -18.19 -7.38 -0.88
CA LEU A 170 -17.19 -7.01 0.12
C LEU A 170 -17.86 -6.81 1.50
N VAL A 171 -17.12 -7.13 2.55
CA VAL A 171 -17.51 -6.84 3.93
C VAL A 171 -16.62 -5.75 4.52
N PRO A 172 -17.16 -4.85 5.36
CA PRO A 172 -16.36 -3.82 6.01
C PRO A 172 -15.45 -4.44 7.08
N LEU A 173 -14.24 -3.89 7.17
CA LEU A 173 -13.25 -4.19 8.18
C LEU A 173 -13.05 -2.95 9.07
N GLU A 174 -14.03 -2.68 9.95
CA GLU A 174 -13.86 -1.64 10.96
C GLU A 174 -12.78 -2.05 11.97
N ALA A 175 -11.92 -1.13 12.34
CA ALA A 175 -10.77 -1.41 13.18
C ALA A 175 -10.50 -0.24 14.12
N SER A 176 -10.32 -0.51 15.40
CA SER A 176 -9.85 0.48 16.36
C SER A 176 -8.37 0.79 16.14
N ALA A 177 -7.93 1.99 16.54
CA ALA A 177 -6.53 2.37 16.57
C ALA A 177 -5.66 1.30 17.27
N GLY A 178 -4.53 0.97 16.68
CA GLY A 178 -3.63 -0.11 17.13
C GLY A 178 -3.93 -1.50 16.58
N THR A 179 -5.01 -1.68 15.81
CA THR A 179 -5.33 -2.96 15.16
C THR A 179 -4.41 -3.21 13.97
N LEU A 180 -3.91 -4.44 13.86
CA LEU A 180 -3.25 -4.95 12.65
C LEU A 180 -4.24 -5.76 11.82
N VAL A 181 -4.42 -5.37 10.57
CA VAL A 181 -5.11 -6.16 9.53
C VAL A 181 -4.06 -6.75 8.60
N ILE A 182 -4.11 -8.07 8.36
CA ILE A 182 -3.19 -8.77 7.46
C ILE A 182 -3.92 -9.08 6.16
N LEU A 183 -3.36 -8.60 5.04
CA LEU A 183 -3.94 -8.72 3.70
C LEU A 183 -3.09 -9.66 2.84
N HIS A 184 -3.72 -10.71 2.32
CA HIS A 184 -3.07 -11.57 1.33
C HIS A 184 -2.99 -10.88 -0.03
N ALA A 185 -1.91 -11.05 -0.76
CA ALA A 185 -1.64 -10.40 -2.05
C ALA A 185 -2.78 -10.46 -3.07
N LEU A 186 -3.51 -11.56 -3.12
CA LEU A 186 -4.63 -11.77 -4.06
C LEU A 186 -5.99 -11.35 -3.49
N LEU A 187 -6.07 -10.91 -2.23
CA LEU A 187 -7.33 -10.52 -1.60
C LEU A 187 -7.83 -9.20 -2.21
N PRO A 188 -8.96 -9.20 -2.95
CA PRO A 188 -9.56 -7.95 -3.39
C PRO A 188 -10.02 -7.14 -2.18
N HIS A 189 -9.56 -5.90 -2.12
CA HIS A 189 -9.95 -4.98 -1.05
C HIS A 189 -10.11 -3.55 -1.59
N TRP A 190 -10.88 -2.78 -0.86
CA TRP A 190 -11.36 -1.46 -1.26
C TRP A 190 -11.49 -0.55 -0.04
N SER A 191 -11.53 0.75 -0.23
CA SER A 191 -11.81 1.71 0.82
C SER A 191 -12.52 2.92 0.24
N GLY A 192 -13.73 3.22 0.75
CA GLY A 192 -14.55 4.33 0.28
C GLY A 192 -13.95 5.70 0.51
N VAL A 193 -14.61 6.71 -0.05
CA VAL A 193 -14.29 8.11 0.20
C VAL A 193 -14.51 8.44 1.68
N ASN A 194 -13.72 9.39 2.19
CA ASN A 194 -13.95 9.96 3.52
C ASN A 194 -14.56 11.35 3.39
N ARG A 195 -15.82 11.48 3.77
CA ARG A 195 -16.54 12.77 3.82
C ARG A 195 -16.87 13.20 5.25
N SER A 196 -16.40 12.44 6.24
CA SER A 196 -16.60 12.75 7.66
C SER A 196 -15.65 13.83 8.16
N ASP A 197 -15.89 14.31 9.37
CA ASP A 197 -15.05 15.29 10.07
C ASP A 197 -13.80 14.66 10.72
N LYS A 198 -13.57 13.36 10.52
CA LYS A 198 -12.44 12.61 11.08
C LYS A 198 -11.57 12.04 9.98
N SER A 199 -10.25 12.18 10.10
CA SER A 199 -9.30 11.46 9.27
C SER A 199 -9.32 9.95 9.56
N ARG A 200 -8.67 9.18 8.70
CA ARG A 200 -8.43 7.76 8.92
C ARG A 200 -6.98 7.44 8.55
N HIS A 201 -6.07 7.70 9.47
CA HIS A 201 -4.66 7.43 9.27
C HIS A 201 -4.36 5.94 9.44
N ALA A 202 -3.50 5.43 8.56
CA ALA A 202 -3.01 4.06 8.61
C ALA A 202 -1.56 3.99 8.15
N TYR A 203 -0.83 3.02 8.67
CA TYR A 203 0.47 2.63 8.16
C TYR A 203 0.36 1.26 7.48
N SER A 204 0.90 1.12 6.29
CA SER A 204 0.94 -0.14 5.55
C SER A 204 2.39 -0.53 5.26
N LEU A 205 2.75 -1.77 5.58
CA LEU A 205 4.04 -2.37 5.25
C LEU A 205 3.79 -3.63 4.43
N HIS A 206 4.32 -3.67 3.20
CA HIS A 206 4.24 -4.85 2.35
C HIS A 206 5.54 -5.64 2.44
N CYS A 207 5.40 -6.94 2.68
CA CYS A 207 6.52 -7.88 2.74
C CYS A 207 6.37 -8.96 1.69
N ILE A 208 7.52 -9.50 1.26
CA ILE A 208 7.62 -10.64 0.35
C ILE A 208 8.52 -11.71 0.98
N SER A 209 8.40 -12.97 0.54
CA SER A 209 9.36 -14.00 0.92
C SER A 209 10.68 -13.84 0.17
N GLU A 210 11.80 -13.96 0.87
CA GLU A 210 13.15 -13.98 0.27
C GLU A 210 13.31 -15.12 -0.76
N SER A 211 12.55 -16.21 -0.58
CA SER A 211 12.57 -17.36 -1.47
C SER A 211 11.82 -17.15 -2.79
N SER A 212 11.05 -16.06 -2.92
CA SER A 212 10.33 -15.73 -4.15
C SER A 212 11.16 -14.86 -5.10
N THR A 213 10.88 -14.99 -6.40
CA THR A 213 11.46 -14.09 -7.41
C THR A 213 10.68 -12.78 -7.45
N TYR A 214 11.38 -11.65 -7.31
CA TYR A 214 10.82 -10.31 -7.50
C TYR A 214 11.24 -9.77 -8.88
N PRO A 215 10.33 -9.72 -9.88
CA PRO A 215 10.69 -9.38 -11.25
C PRO A 215 11.15 -7.93 -11.45
N GLN A 216 12.09 -7.72 -12.37
CA GLN A 216 12.63 -6.41 -12.71
C GLN A 216 11.62 -5.47 -13.38
N TRP A 217 10.52 -5.99 -13.92
CA TRP A 217 9.45 -5.18 -14.51
C TRP A 217 8.45 -4.61 -13.49
N ASN A 218 8.51 -5.02 -12.22
CA ASN A 218 7.72 -4.35 -11.18
C ASN A 218 8.04 -2.84 -11.14
N TRP A 219 7.02 -2.01 -10.95
CA TRP A 219 7.22 -0.57 -10.88
C TRP A 219 8.17 -0.17 -9.75
N LEU A 220 8.03 -0.80 -8.57
CA LEU A 220 8.88 -0.56 -7.42
C LEU A 220 10.15 -1.40 -7.57
N GLN A 221 11.29 -0.76 -7.72
CA GLN A 221 12.60 -1.40 -7.73
C GLN A 221 13.48 -0.82 -6.64
N ARG A 222 14.25 -1.67 -6.01
CA ARG A 222 15.29 -1.27 -5.04
C ARG A 222 16.64 -1.22 -5.73
N ASN A 223 17.57 -0.53 -5.14
CA ASN A 223 18.94 -0.41 -5.65
C ASN A 223 19.97 -0.89 -4.60
N SER A 224 21.26 -0.88 -4.96
CA SER A 224 22.32 -1.35 -4.07
C SER A 224 22.54 -0.46 -2.83
N GLN A 225 22.09 0.78 -2.84
CA GLN A 225 22.17 1.69 -1.69
C GLN A 225 20.99 1.49 -0.72
N LEU A 226 19.89 0.97 -1.22
CA LEU A 226 18.68 0.68 -0.42
C LEU A 226 18.16 -0.72 -0.77
N PRO A 227 18.89 -1.80 -0.42
CA PRO A 227 18.44 -3.16 -0.69
C PRO A 227 17.26 -3.56 0.18
N LEU A 228 16.56 -4.61 -0.21
CA LEU A 228 15.53 -5.22 0.65
C LEU A 228 16.18 -5.76 1.94
N ARG A 229 15.51 -5.56 3.07
CA ARG A 229 15.98 -5.99 4.40
C ARG A 229 14.97 -6.96 5.00
N ARG A 230 15.48 -7.94 5.73
CA ARG A 230 14.65 -8.88 6.50
C ARG A 230 14.08 -8.20 7.74
N LEU A 231 12.84 -8.55 8.09
CA LEU A 231 12.19 -8.02 9.30
C LEU A 231 12.86 -8.48 10.60
N ASP A 232 13.48 -9.66 10.60
CA ASP A 232 14.15 -10.26 11.77
C ASP A 232 15.60 -9.75 11.98
N LYS A 233 16.14 -9.03 11.02
CA LYS A 233 17.45 -8.38 11.16
C LYS A 233 17.25 -6.97 11.69
N VAL A 234 17.07 -6.85 13.00
CA VAL A 234 17.19 -5.56 13.70
C VAL A 234 18.53 -4.93 13.31
N ALA A 235 18.52 -3.67 12.87
CA ALA A 235 19.76 -2.95 12.61
C ALA A 235 20.66 -3.07 13.83
N ALA A 236 21.89 -3.56 13.65
CA ALA A 236 22.87 -3.52 14.72
C ALA A 236 22.92 -2.05 15.18
N SER A 237 22.52 -1.81 16.42
CA SER A 237 22.59 -0.50 17.05
C SER A 237 24.00 0.07 16.84
N LEU A 238 24.05 1.19 16.09
CA LEU A 238 25.26 2.00 15.92
C LEU A 238 25.72 2.56 17.26
#